data_8b85bc23fb319ae15338ec373fcd4c27
#
_entry.id   8b85bc23fb319ae15338ec373fcd4c27
#
_cell.length_a   1.000
_cell.length_b   1.000
_cell.length_c   1.000
_cell.angle_alpha   90.00
_cell.angle_beta   90.00
_cell.angle_gamma   90.00
#
_symmetry.space_group_name_H-M   'P 1'
#
loop_
_entity.id
_entity.type
_entity.pdbx_description
1 polymer ?
#
loop_
_entity_poly.entity_id
_entity_poly.type
_entity_poly.pdbx_seq_one_letter_code
_entity_poly.pdbx_strand_id
1 'polypeptide(L)'
;MKKPEIIKGLVIFILLCIPFIGISAHQKVSVNVTNATLKQVFAVIEKQTSYRFSYKSGIIDNRKDVTINKTNAPVNDVLNDAFKGRSLKYSIVSEKSIVVSEKRDATPSAPQGEKKKIQGQVKDNNGDPIIGATISVVGTDELAVTDFDGNFTILAPKGAKIKVSYLGFMDQVLAATDHMDIAMVEDAQALNEIVVVGYGTMKRSDMTGALSSVDTKEMAKRTTTNPAEALQGKVAGVNILKSGGNAGAGVSIKIRGIKTFGSNEPLYIVDGFPGDINSVNPQDIESMEILKDGAAAAIYGSVAANGVVLITTKNGKKGDVKVDFSTYVSFTEVAKDLDMLDAEGYKKVHKMMYDNYKAEHGKYPGGSLPAYITNETGVNTDWQDAIQRKGLAQSYMISIRGGNDKSQYSVSFNHADEKGIFIGNEHRHDIARMKLHTSKGIIDLDANMDFKYTNSRQPQYSLKETYMISPLVPIYNDKEKYGFGLTNFDGLPNNRNVIADNHYKDDVDKYYHTTANVALTFNFFPWLNFKTSYGYRGEHEIESYHAPDYIADQKTPDNYPNSSETRCYGKSRYSRMYSHSIRNSRSIS
;
A
#
# COMPACT_ATOMS: atom_id res chain seq x y z
N MET A 1 -52.22 24.74 18.96
CA MET A 1 -52.40 24.60 17.49
C MET A 1 -51.12 25.03 16.79
N LYS A 2 -50.25 24.09 16.44
CA LYS A 2 -49.20 24.23 15.42
C LYS A 2 -48.84 22.81 14.92
N LYS A 3 -49.54 22.39 13.86
CA LYS A 3 -49.12 21.28 12.98
C LYS A 3 -49.27 21.84 11.58
N PRO A 4 -48.20 22.15 10.88
CA PRO A 4 -47.92 21.48 9.63
C PRO A 4 -46.43 21.42 9.20
N GLU A 5 -45.45 21.30 10.08
CA GLU A 5 -44.04 21.21 9.67
C GLU A 5 -43.52 19.79 9.53
N ILE A 6 -44.14 18.81 10.16
CA ILE A 6 -43.72 17.40 10.10
C ILE A 6 -44.04 16.76 8.72
N ILE A 7 -45.08 17.25 8.03
CA ILE A 7 -45.49 16.71 6.71
C ILE A 7 -44.55 17.22 5.60
N LYS A 8 -43.99 18.42 5.73
CA LYS A 8 -43.00 18.93 4.75
C LYS A 8 -41.64 18.21 4.85
N GLY A 9 -41.22 17.83 6.04
CA GLY A 9 -40.00 17.03 6.25
C GLY A 9 -40.12 15.60 5.68
N LEU A 10 -41.28 14.99 5.79
CA LEU A 10 -41.53 13.62 5.30
C LEU A 10 -41.62 13.56 3.76
N VAL A 11 -42.16 14.59 3.12
CA VAL A 11 -42.22 14.68 1.65
C VAL A 11 -40.85 14.95 1.03
N ILE A 12 -39.99 15.72 1.71
CA ILE A 12 -38.59 15.95 1.27
C ILE A 12 -37.75 14.68 1.46
N PHE A 13 -38.00 13.88 2.50
CA PHE A 13 -37.29 12.62 2.72
C PHE A 13 -37.72 11.51 1.75
N ILE A 14 -38.98 11.49 1.29
CA ILE A 14 -39.47 10.53 0.29
C ILE A 14 -38.99 10.92 -1.13
N LEU A 15 -38.74 12.19 -1.40
CA LEU A 15 -38.17 12.66 -2.70
C LEU A 15 -36.65 12.43 -2.81
N LEU A 16 -35.94 12.13 -1.70
CA LEU A 16 -34.52 11.81 -1.68
C LEU A 16 -34.22 10.30 -1.77
N CYS A 17 -35.24 9.45 -1.73
CA CYS A 17 -35.14 7.99 -1.83
C CYS A 17 -35.60 7.41 -3.17
N ILE A 18 -35.71 8.22 -4.22
CA ILE A 18 -35.88 7.68 -5.57
C ILE A 18 -34.52 7.18 -6.02
N PRO A 19 -34.34 5.86 -6.27
CA PRO A 19 -33.13 5.40 -6.91
C PRO A 19 -33.04 6.05 -8.28
N PHE A 20 -32.03 6.88 -8.49
CA PHE A 20 -31.62 7.31 -9.81
C PHE A 20 -31.29 6.03 -10.60
N ILE A 21 -32.26 5.52 -11.35
CA ILE A 21 -31.98 4.65 -12.48
C ILE A 21 -31.24 5.56 -13.46
N GLY A 22 -29.94 5.51 -13.44
CA GLY A 22 -29.07 6.20 -14.36
C GLY A 22 -29.38 5.71 -15.76
N ILE A 23 -30.20 6.45 -16.50
CA ILE A 23 -30.21 6.37 -17.96
C ILE A 23 -28.83 6.84 -18.37
N SER A 24 -27.96 5.91 -18.78
CA SER A 24 -26.66 6.20 -19.40
C SER A 24 -26.93 7.07 -20.63
N ALA A 25 -26.90 8.38 -20.47
CA ALA A 25 -26.90 9.31 -21.57
C ALA A 25 -25.62 9.09 -22.36
N HIS A 26 -25.67 8.38 -23.45
CA HIS A 26 -24.56 8.21 -24.39
C HIS A 26 -24.12 9.59 -24.84
N GLN A 27 -22.94 10.04 -24.41
CA GLN A 27 -22.43 11.34 -24.83
C GLN A 27 -22.26 11.31 -26.36
N LYS A 28 -22.72 12.37 -27.02
CA LYS A 28 -22.67 12.51 -28.46
C LYS A 28 -21.54 13.46 -28.87
N VAL A 29 -20.86 13.16 -29.95
CA VAL A 29 -19.73 13.94 -30.46
C VAL A 29 -19.84 14.16 -31.97
N SER A 30 -19.23 15.24 -32.44
CA SER A 30 -19.06 15.52 -33.86
C SER A 30 -17.58 15.38 -34.22
N VAL A 31 -17.26 14.39 -35.04
CA VAL A 31 -15.89 14.11 -35.46
C VAL A 31 -15.83 14.16 -36.99
N ASN A 32 -15.05 15.12 -37.48
CA ASN A 32 -14.79 15.26 -38.91
C ASN A 32 -13.26 15.30 -39.10
N VAL A 33 -12.70 14.16 -39.44
CA VAL A 33 -11.25 13.99 -39.63
C VAL A 33 -10.99 13.13 -40.87
N THR A 34 -9.95 13.49 -41.61
CA THR A 34 -9.49 12.75 -42.80
C THR A 34 -8.00 12.45 -42.64
N ASN A 35 -7.59 11.18 -42.84
CA ASN A 35 -6.22 10.73 -42.70
C ASN A 35 -5.62 11.12 -41.32
N ALA A 36 -6.37 10.96 -40.25
CA ALA A 36 -5.99 11.30 -38.90
C ALA A 36 -5.37 10.08 -38.17
N THR A 37 -4.62 10.35 -37.12
CA THR A 37 -4.16 9.32 -36.19
C THR A 37 -5.23 9.05 -35.11
N LEU A 38 -5.22 7.86 -34.49
CA LEU A 38 -6.09 7.57 -33.35
C LEU A 38 -5.99 8.62 -32.23
N LYS A 39 -4.78 9.11 -31.94
CA LYS A 39 -4.55 10.17 -30.93
C LYS A 39 -5.29 11.47 -31.28
N GLN A 40 -5.35 11.83 -32.55
CA GLN A 40 -6.10 13.02 -32.98
C GLN A 40 -7.61 12.81 -32.81
N VAL A 41 -8.13 11.63 -33.12
CA VAL A 41 -9.54 11.28 -32.87
C VAL A 41 -9.86 11.33 -31.37
N PHE A 42 -9.01 10.77 -30.51
CA PHE A 42 -9.17 10.83 -29.07
C PHE A 42 -9.20 12.27 -28.57
N ALA A 43 -8.28 13.12 -29.01
CA ALA A 43 -8.26 14.53 -28.63
C ALA A 43 -9.53 15.29 -29.02
N VAL A 44 -10.17 14.95 -30.15
CA VAL A 44 -11.46 15.54 -30.56
C VAL A 44 -12.60 15.07 -29.65
N ILE A 45 -12.63 13.79 -29.28
CA ILE A 45 -13.63 13.25 -28.35
C ILE A 45 -13.44 13.84 -26.93
N GLU A 46 -12.21 13.92 -26.44
CA GLU A 46 -11.89 14.48 -25.11
C GLU A 46 -12.25 15.97 -24.97
N LYS A 47 -12.20 16.73 -26.07
CA LYS A 47 -12.62 18.15 -26.08
C LYS A 47 -14.12 18.34 -26.00
N GLN A 48 -14.91 17.38 -26.47
CA GLN A 48 -16.36 17.49 -26.58
C GLN A 48 -17.11 16.70 -25.51
N THR A 49 -16.39 15.87 -24.71
CA THR A 49 -16.97 14.99 -23.70
C THR A 49 -16.16 15.01 -22.42
N SER A 50 -16.71 14.40 -21.37
CA SER A 50 -15.97 14.15 -20.12
C SER A 50 -15.04 12.95 -20.18
N TYR A 51 -15.01 12.19 -21.29
CA TYR A 51 -14.17 11.01 -21.43
C TYR A 51 -12.68 11.37 -21.50
N ARG A 52 -11.84 10.48 -20.95
CA ARG A 52 -10.38 10.47 -21.07
C ARG A 52 -9.93 9.09 -21.51
N PHE A 53 -8.96 9.04 -22.42
CA PHE A 53 -8.43 7.79 -22.94
C PHE A 53 -7.21 7.34 -22.15
N SER A 54 -7.24 6.09 -21.67
CA SER A 54 -6.12 5.44 -21.00
C SER A 54 -5.63 4.26 -21.83
N TYR A 55 -4.34 4.23 -22.14
CA TYR A 55 -3.71 3.15 -22.91
C TYR A 55 -2.23 3.01 -22.55
N LYS A 56 -1.70 1.77 -22.71
CA LYS A 56 -0.29 1.51 -22.50
C LYS A 56 0.55 2.23 -23.55
N SER A 57 1.67 2.83 -23.14
CA SER A 57 2.61 3.48 -24.07
C SER A 57 3.06 2.49 -25.16
N GLY A 58 3.02 2.93 -26.41
CA GLY A 58 3.45 2.13 -27.56
C GLY A 58 2.36 1.33 -28.28
N ILE A 59 1.15 1.10 -27.72
CA ILE A 59 0.08 0.37 -28.41
C ILE A 59 -0.65 1.19 -29.46
N ILE A 60 -0.62 2.52 -29.36
CA ILE A 60 -1.22 3.43 -30.35
C ILE A 60 -0.14 3.84 -31.33
N ASP A 61 -0.24 3.33 -32.54
CA ASP A 61 0.63 3.73 -33.65
C ASP A 61 0.30 5.14 -34.17
N ASN A 62 1.24 5.71 -34.93
CA ASN A 62 1.06 7.03 -35.55
C ASN A 62 0.53 6.95 -37.00
N ARG A 63 -0.10 5.84 -37.40
CA ARG A 63 -0.70 5.70 -38.74
C ARG A 63 -1.79 6.74 -38.93
N LYS A 64 -1.75 7.43 -40.08
CA LYS A 64 -2.73 8.43 -40.49
C LYS A 64 -3.74 7.80 -41.46
N ASP A 65 -4.53 6.87 -40.95
CA ASP A 65 -5.47 6.06 -41.75
C ASP A 65 -6.92 6.14 -41.27
N VAL A 66 -7.20 6.99 -40.25
CA VAL A 66 -8.57 7.16 -39.74
C VAL A 66 -9.26 8.31 -40.45
N THR A 67 -10.35 7.98 -41.13
CA THR A 67 -11.25 8.97 -41.75
C THR A 67 -12.64 8.77 -41.18
N ILE A 68 -13.17 9.76 -40.47
CA ILE A 68 -14.48 9.75 -39.83
C ILE A 68 -15.17 11.09 -40.10
N ASN A 69 -16.36 11.03 -40.61
CA ASN A 69 -17.23 12.19 -40.78
C ASN A 69 -18.59 11.88 -40.14
N LYS A 70 -18.75 12.21 -38.87
CA LYS A 70 -19.98 12.01 -38.10
C LYS A 70 -20.30 13.25 -37.28
N THR A 71 -21.55 13.68 -37.37
CA THR A 71 -22.09 14.83 -36.63
C THR A 71 -23.11 14.35 -35.62
N ASN A 72 -22.99 14.79 -34.36
CA ASN A 72 -23.90 14.46 -33.27
C ASN A 72 -24.13 12.95 -33.06
N ALA A 73 -23.07 12.14 -33.24
CA ALA A 73 -23.10 10.68 -33.14
C ALA A 73 -22.72 10.20 -31.72
N PRO A 74 -23.26 9.07 -31.26
CA PRO A 74 -22.81 8.43 -30.03
C PRO A 74 -21.29 8.15 -30.07
N VAL A 75 -20.60 8.34 -28.96
CA VAL A 75 -19.15 8.09 -28.88
C VAL A 75 -18.79 6.67 -29.29
N ASN A 76 -19.60 5.67 -28.95
CA ASN A 76 -19.41 4.28 -29.36
C ASN A 76 -19.34 4.09 -30.87
N ASP A 77 -20.18 4.78 -31.62
CA ASP A 77 -20.23 4.66 -33.09
C ASP A 77 -18.98 5.27 -33.74
N VAL A 78 -18.48 6.35 -33.17
CA VAL A 78 -17.24 6.98 -33.61
C VAL A 78 -16.03 6.10 -33.28
N LEU A 79 -16.00 5.49 -32.09
CA LEU A 79 -14.92 4.59 -31.68
C LEU A 79 -14.93 3.29 -32.48
N ASN A 80 -16.10 2.71 -32.78
CA ASN A 80 -16.20 1.53 -33.63
C ASN A 80 -15.57 1.76 -35.01
N ASP A 81 -15.80 2.93 -35.60
CA ASP A 81 -15.18 3.29 -36.89
C ASP A 81 -13.67 3.54 -36.75
N ALA A 82 -13.26 4.22 -35.68
CA ALA A 82 -11.85 4.51 -35.43
C ALA A 82 -11.00 3.24 -35.22
N PHE A 83 -11.59 2.19 -34.64
CA PHE A 83 -10.92 0.91 -34.35
C PHE A 83 -11.09 -0.16 -35.43
N LYS A 84 -11.86 0.13 -36.48
CA LYS A 84 -12.10 -0.82 -37.58
C LYS A 84 -10.78 -1.21 -38.25
N GLY A 85 -10.52 -2.50 -38.41
CA GLY A 85 -9.31 -3.02 -39.05
C GLY A 85 -8.04 -2.94 -38.20
N ARG A 86 -8.14 -2.69 -36.90
CA ARG A 86 -7.02 -2.64 -35.97
C ARG A 86 -7.07 -3.78 -34.94
N SER A 87 -5.89 -4.24 -34.54
CA SER A 87 -5.73 -5.22 -33.44
C SER A 87 -5.89 -4.57 -32.05
N LEU A 88 -6.77 -3.59 -31.95
CA LEU A 88 -7.07 -2.85 -30.73
C LEU A 88 -8.57 -2.95 -30.40
N LYS A 89 -8.89 -2.93 -29.11
CA LYS A 89 -10.26 -2.82 -28.59
C LYS A 89 -10.34 -1.71 -27.55
N TYR A 90 -11.52 -1.16 -27.37
CA TYR A 90 -11.80 -0.20 -26.30
C TYR A 90 -12.85 -0.76 -25.33
N SER A 91 -12.84 -0.26 -24.11
CA SER A 91 -13.84 -0.53 -23.09
C SER A 91 -14.15 0.76 -22.33
N ILE A 92 -15.41 1.12 -22.21
CA ILE A 92 -15.86 2.24 -21.38
C ILE A 92 -15.99 1.72 -19.96
N VAL A 93 -15.06 2.13 -19.08
CA VAL A 93 -14.95 1.62 -17.71
C VAL A 93 -15.75 2.47 -16.72
N SER A 94 -15.94 3.75 -17.03
CA SER A 94 -16.76 4.68 -16.25
C SER A 94 -17.27 5.82 -17.12
N GLU A 95 -18.15 6.67 -16.57
CA GLU A 95 -18.68 7.86 -17.25
C GLU A 95 -17.60 8.87 -17.69
N LYS A 96 -16.35 8.67 -17.29
CA LYS A 96 -15.22 9.57 -17.58
C LYS A 96 -13.99 8.85 -18.14
N SER A 97 -13.99 7.51 -18.30
CA SER A 97 -12.80 6.77 -18.68
C SER A 97 -13.04 5.71 -19.74
N ILE A 98 -12.25 5.76 -20.82
CA ILE A 98 -12.20 4.77 -21.89
C ILE A 98 -10.81 4.15 -21.93
N VAL A 99 -10.72 2.83 -21.77
CA VAL A 99 -9.48 2.08 -21.81
C VAL A 99 -9.30 1.43 -23.17
N VAL A 100 -8.12 1.63 -23.79
CA VAL A 100 -7.73 0.98 -25.05
C VAL A 100 -6.69 -0.09 -24.78
N SER A 101 -6.93 -1.30 -25.31
CA SER A 101 -6.02 -2.45 -25.17
C SER A 101 -5.89 -3.20 -26.50
N GLU A 102 -4.83 -3.99 -26.62
CA GLU A 102 -4.66 -4.88 -27.75
C GLU A 102 -5.75 -5.98 -27.73
N LYS A 103 -6.30 -6.31 -28.91
CA LYS A 103 -6.97 -7.59 -29.07
C LYS A 103 -5.88 -8.63 -28.91
N ARG A 104 -5.87 -9.36 -27.79
CA ARG A 104 -5.07 -10.59 -27.75
C ARG A 104 -5.67 -11.51 -28.82
N ASP A 105 -4.88 -11.89 -29.78
CA ASP A 105 -5.22 -13.01 -30.64
C ASP A 105 -5.47 -14.19 -29.72
N ALA A 106 -6.71 -14.63 -29.66
CA ALA A 106 -7.07 -15.81 -28.94
C ALA A 106 -6.19 -16.93 -29.52
N THR A 107 -5.39 -17.56 -28.68
CA THR A 107 -4.96 -18.94 -28.93
C THR A 107 -6.19 -19.68 -29.44
N PRO A 108 -6.10 -20.51 -30.49
CA PRO A 108 -7.27 -20.96 -31.21
C PRO A 108 -8.32 -21.46 -30.24
N SER A 109 -9.42 -20.75 -30.18
CA SER A 109 -10.66 -21.13 -29.53
C SER A 109 -11.01 -22.50 -30.07
N ALA A 110 -11.15 -23.46 -29.16
CA ALA A 110 -11.84 -24.70 -29.48
C ALA A 110 -13.16 -24.36 -30.20
N PRO A 111 -13.60 -25.15 -31.16
CA PRO A 111 -14.70 -24.84 -32.05
C PRO A 111 -15.92 -24.40 -31.24
N GLN A 112 -16.56 -23.30 -31.65
CA GLN A 112 -17.87 -22.87 -31.17
C GLN A 112 -18.90 -23.96 -31.53
N GLY A 113 -18.92 -25.04 -30.72
CA GLY A 113 -20.00 -25.99 -30.71
C GLY A 113 -21.23 -25.34 -30.07
N GLU A 114 -22.42 -25.75 -30.49
CA GLU A 114 -23.68 -25.37 -29.87
C GLU A 114 -23.55 -25.49 -28.34
N LYS A 115 -23.81 -24.40 -27.63
CA LYS A 115 -23.84 -24.37 -26.17
C LYS A 115 -24.97 -25.24 -25.69
N LYS A 116 -24.64 -26.32 -24.98
CA LYS A 116 -25.63 -27.18 -24.33
C LYS A 116 -25.83 -26.76 -22.88
N LYS A 117 -27.04 -26.93 -22.41
CA LYS A 117 -27.40 -26.78 -21.01
C LYS A 117 -26.90 -28.00 -20.26
N ILE A 118 -25.95 -27.79 -19.35
CA ILE A 118 -25.40 -28.80 -18.46
C ILE A 118 -26.06 -28.64 -17.10
N GLN A 119 -26.54 -29.71 -16.54
CA GLN A 119 -27.11 -29.75 -15.20
C GLN A 119 -26.32 -30.71 -14.33
N GLY A 120 -26.31 -30.49 -13.04
CA GLY A 120 -25.62 -31.38 -12.11
C GLY A 120 -25.87 -31.01 -10.68
N GLN A 121 -25.31 -31.83 -9.80
CA GLN A 121 -25.36 -31.63 -8.36
C GLN A 121 -23.94 -31.70 -7.78
N VAL A 122 -23.66 -30.80 -6.82
CA VAL A 122 -22.39 -30.76 -6.07
C VAL A 122 -22.65 -31.23 -4.64
N LYS A 123 -21.92 -32.24 -4.21
CA LYS A 123 -22.00 -32.83 -2.86
C LYS A 123 -20.62 -32.88 -2.20
N ASP A 124 -20.61 -33.04 -0.90
CA ASP A 124 -19.40 -33.39 -0.15
C ASP A 124 -19.14 -34.90 -0.14
N ASN A 125 -18.08 -35.35 0.54
CA ASN A 125 -17.74 -36.76 0.68
C ASN A 125 -18.76 -37.57 1.50
N ASN A 126 -19.64 -36.92 2.26
CA ASN A 126 -20.67 -37.59 3.07
C ASN A 126 -21.99 -37.71 2.28
N GLY A 127 -22.06 -37.05 1.12
CA GLY A 127 -23.25 -37.01 0.28
C GLY A 127 -24.16 -35.81 0.56
N ASP A 128 -23.75 -34.90 1.42
CA ASP A 128 -24.51 -33.68 1.72
C ASP A 128 -24.34 -32.64 0.60
N PRO A 129 -25.42 -31.91 0.20
CA PRO A 129 -25.37 -30.97 -0.88
C PRO A 129 -24.55 -29.72 -0.48
N ILE A 130 -23.66 -29.26 -1.38
CA ILE A 130 -22.88 -28.05 -1.18
C ILE A 130 -23.61 -26.84 -1.79
N ILE A 131 -24.08 -25.96 -0.92
CA ILE A 131 -24.82 -24.74 -1.26
C ILE A 131 -23.84 -23.60 -1.56
N GLY A 132 -24.02 -22.91 -2.68
CA GLY A 132 -23.20 -21.74 -3.01
C GLY A 132 -21.85 -22.08 -3.65
N ALA A 133 -21.60 -23.31 -4.08
CA ALA A 133 -20.42 -23.64 -4.85
C ALA A 133 -20.44 -22.93 -6.21
N THR A 134 -19.30 -22.40 -6.62
CA THR A 134 -19.14 -21.67 -7.88
C THR A 134 -18.71 -22.62 -8.98
N ILE A 135 -19.47 -22.63 -10.07
CA ILE A 135 -19.20 -23.42 -11.28
C ILE A 135 -18.83 -22.45 -12.40
N SER A 136 -17.70 -22.65 -13.06
CA SER A 136 -17.22 -21.83 -14.16
C SER A 136 -16.76 -22.68 -15.34
N VAL A 137 -17.00 -22.20 -16.57
CA VAL A 137 -16.47 -22.82 -17.78
C VAL A 137 -15.09 -22.24 -18.07
N VAL A 138 -14.06 -23.09 -18.04
CA VAL A 138 -12.67 -22.67 -18.21
C VAL A 138 -12.47 -22.00 -19.56
N GLY A 139 -11.98 -20.75 -19.54
CA GLY A 139 -11.71 -19.96 -20.76
C GLY A 139 -12.90 -19.16 -21.27
N THR A 140 -13.99 -19.07 -20.49
CA THR A 140 -15.18 -18.24 -20.80
C THR A 140 -15.60 -17.45 -19.56
N ASP A 141 -16.56 -16.51 -19.71
CA ASP A 141 -17.13 -15.74 -18.61
C ASP A 141 -18.42 -16.40 -18.05
N GLU A 142 -18.73 -17.65 -18.43
CA GLU A 142 -19.93 -18.37 -17.98
C GLU A 142 -19.74 -18.86 -16.54
N LEU A 143 -20.64 -18.46 -15.66
CA LEU A 143 -20.65 -18.75 -14.22
C LEU A 143 -22.03 -19.24 -13.78
N ALA A 144 -22.06 -20.18 -12.86
CA ALA A 144 -23.26 -20.61 -12.14
C ALA A 144 -22.92 -20.84 -10.67
N VAL A 145 -23.93 -20.89 -9.80
CA VAL A 145 -23.81 -21.14 -8.36
C VAL A 145 -24.81 -22.22 -7.99
N THR A 146 -24.45 -23.14 -7.09
CA THR A 146 -25.35 -24.19 -6.62
C THR A 146 -26.47 -23.64 -5.73
N ASP A 147 -27.65 -24.21 -5.87
CA ASP A 147 -28.84 -23.92 -5.04
C ASP A 147 -28.79 -24.64 -3.66
N PHE A 148 -29.90 -24.59 -2.92
CA PHE A 148 -30.03 -25.20 -1.58
C PHE A 148 -29.91 -26.73 -1.59
N ASP A 149 -30.19 -27.38 -2.72
CA ASP A 149 -30.05 -28.81 -2.89
C ASP A 149 -28.74 -29.20 -3.59
N GLY A 150 -27.81 -28.24 -3.74
CA GLY A 150 -26.55 -28.41 -4.42
C GLY A 150 -26.62 -28.49 -5.94
N ASN A 151 -27.80 -28.24 -6.55
CA ASN A 151 -27.98 -28.35 -8.00
C ASN A 151 -27.46 -27.09 -8.71
N PHE A 152 -26.94 -27.26 -9.92
CA PHE A 152 -26.53 -26.15 -10.78
C PHE A 152 -26.97 -26.37 -12.23
N THR A 153 -27.01 -25.28 -12.96
CA THR A 153 -27.24 -25.27 -14.40
C THR A 153 -26.31 -24.26 -15.05
N ILE A 154 -25.51 -24.70 -16.04
CA ILE A 154 -24.58 -23.85 -16.77
C ILE A 154 -24.62 -24.13 -18.27
N LEU A 155 -24.37 -23.10 -19.09
CA LEU A 155 -24.26 -23.26 -20.55
C LEU A 155 -22.80 -23.46 -20.94
N ALA A 156 -22.46 -24.59 -21.55
CA ALA A 156 -21.11 -24.85 -22.00
C ALA A 156 -21.05 -25.52 -23.36
N PRO A 157 -19.98 -25.31 -24.16
CA PRO A 157 -19.73 -26.09 -25.36
C PRO A 157 -19.46 -27.55 -25.04
N LYS A 158 -19.81 -28.45 -25.95
CA LYS A 158 -19.51 -29.88 -25.78
C LYS A 158 -18.00 -30.11 -25.60
N GLY A 159 -17.61 -30.80 -24.52
CA GLY A 159 -16.22 -31.06 -24.20
C GLY A 159 -15.47 -29.92 -23.51
N ALA A 160 -16.16 -28.84 -23.10
CA ALA A 160 -15.58 -27.80 -22.27
C ALA A 160 -15.11 -28.35 -20.91
N LYS A 161 -14.15 -27.70 -20.30
CA LYS A 161 -13.74 -27.99 -18.92
C LYS A 161 -14.52 -27.10 -17.96
N ILE A 162 -15.16 -27.72 -16.98
CA ILE A 162 -15.87 -27.03 -15.89
C ILE A 162 -15.01 -27.06 -14.66
N LYS A 163 -14.76 -25.90 -14.08
CA LYS A 163 -14.11 -25.73 -12.79
C LYS A 163 -15.18 -25.52 -11.74
N VAL A 164 -15.12 -26.31 -10.68
CA VAL A 164 -15.96 -26.19 -9.49
C VAL A 164 -15.09 -25.77 -8.33
N SER A 165 -15.49 -24.75 -7.60
CA SER A 165 -14.78 -24.22 -6.45
C SER A 165 -15.75 -23.88 -5.32
N TYR A 166 -15.36 -24.22 -4.10
CA TYR A 166 -16.08 -23.85 -2.88
C TYR A 166 -15.10 -23.69 -1.71
N LEU A 167 -15.41 -22.78 -0.80
CA LEU A 167 -14.53 -22.49 0.35
C LEU A 167 -14.39 -23.72 1.24
N GLY A 168 -13.14 -24.16 1.48
CA GLY A 168 -12.83 -25.35 2.29
C GLY A 168 -12.78 -26.67 1.50
N PHE A 169 -12.92 -26.61 0.17
CA PHE A 169 -12.83 -27.78 -0.70
C PHE A 169 -11.77 -27.58 -1.79
N MET A 170 -11.20 -28.67 -2.26
CA MET A 170 -10.24 -28.64 -3.36
C MET A 170 -10.93 -28.29 -4.67
N ASP A 171 -10.37 -27.32 -5.39
CA ASP A 171 -10.85 -26.97 -6.73
C ASP A 171 -10.77 -28.18 -7.65
N GLN A 172 -11.86 -28.51 -8.36
CA GLN A 172 -11.91 -29.59 -9.35
C GLN A 172 -12.14 -29.07 -10.75
N VAL A 173 -11.44 -29.62 -11.72
CA VAL A 173 -11.63 -29.31 -13.13
C VAL A 173 -12.02 -30.62 -13.86
N LEU A 174 -13.27 -30.66 -14.33
CA LEU A 174 -13.88 -31.85 -14.94
C LEU A 174 -14.29 -31.56 -16.39
N ALA A 175 -14.32 -32.59 -17.23
CA ALA A 175 -14.88 -32.47 -18.57
C ALA A 175 -16.42 -32.37 -18.49
N ALA A 176 -17.00 -31.44 -19.23
CA ALA A 176 -18.44 -31.21 -19.28
C ALA A 176 -19.20 -32.42 -19.88
N THR A 177 -20.14 -32.95 -19.14
CA THR A 177 -21.14 -33.96 -19.57
C THR A 177 -22.54 -33.38 -19.40
N ASP A 178 -23.55 -33.97 -20.09
CA ASP A 178 -24.92 -33.45 -20.06
C ASP A 178 -25.53 -33.43 -18.64
N HIS A 179 -25.09 -34.36 -17.77
CA HIS A 179 -25.39 -34.38 -16.34
C HIS A 179 -24.11 -34.68 -15.55
N MET A 180 -23.89 -33.94 -14.45
CA MET A 180 -22.67 -34.04 -13.65
C MET A 180 -22.99 -34.16 -12.16
N ASP A 181 -22.69 -35.30 -11.57
CA ASP A 181 -22.66 -35.47 -10.12
C ASP A 181 -21.22 -35.29 -9.65
N ILE A 182 -20.99 -34.24 -8.87
CA ILE A 182 -19.64 -33.80 -8.48
C ILE A 182 -19.51 -33.96 -6.97
N ALA A 183 -18.65 -34.88 -6.54
CA ALA A 183 -18.25 -35.00 -5.15
C ALA A 183 -16.98 -34.15 -4.93
N MET A 184 -17.10 -33.08 -4.14
CA MET A 184 -15.95 -32.26 -3.78
C MET A 184 -15.22 -32.91 -2.60
N VAL A 185 -13.91 -32.92 -2.68
CA VAL A 185 -13.04 -33.39 -1.62
C VAL A 185 -12.69 -32.18 -0.73
N GLU A 186 -12.92 -32.31 0.57
CA GLU A 186 -12.49 -31.30 1.53
C GLU A 186 -10.99 -31.04 1.38
N ASP A 187 -10.61 -29.76 1.31
CA ASP A 187 -9.21 -29.38 1.36
C ASP A 187 -8.71 -29.51 2.81
N ALA A 188 -8.28 -30.71 3.15
CA ALA A 188 -7.74 -31.02 4.46
C ALA A 188 -6.52 -30.14 4.83
N GLN A 189 -5.87 -29.50 3.85
CA GLN A 189 -4.82 -28.53 4.11
C GLN A 189 -5.40 -27.17 4.50
N ALA A 190 -6.49 -26.72 3.88
CA ALA A 190 -7.16 -25.47 4.25
C ALA A 190 -7.90 -25.58 5.60
N LEU A 191 -8.50 -26.72 5.92
CA LEU A 191 -9.18 -26.98 7.19
C LEU A 191 -8.21 -27.26 8.35
N ASN A 192 -7.01 -27.75 8.08
CA ASN A 192 -5.96 -27.98 9.06
C ASN A 192 -4.95 -26.85 9.17
N GLU A 193 -5.21 -25.68 8.56
CA GLU A 193 -4.36 -24.52 8.73
C GLU A 193 -4.34 -24.15 10.23
N ILE A 194 -3.21 -24.43 10.86
CA ILE A 194 -2.97 -24.20 12.28
C ILE A 194 -2.58 -22.72 12.42
N VAL A 195 -3.44 -21.95 13.06
CA VAL A 195 -3.14 -20.56 13.41
C VAL A 195 -2.53 -20.53 14.80
N VAL A 196 -1.39 -19.88 14.93
CA VAL A 196 -0.79 -19.62 16.25
C VAL A 196 -1.58 -18.51 16.93
N VAL A 197 -2.36 -18.84 17.95
CA VAL A 197 -3.25 -17.92 18.66
C VAL A 197 -2.88 -17.90 20.14
N GLY A 198 -2.50 -16.75 20.63
CA GLY A 198 -2.09 -16.60 22.02
C GLY A 198 -0.85 -17.45 22.33
N TYR A 199 -0.98 -18.25 23.38
CA TYR A 199 0.08 -19.15 23.83
C TYR A 199 -0.04 -20.57 23.26
N GLY A 200 -0.92 -20.77 22.25
CA GLY A 200 -1.17 -22.08 21.66
C GLY A 200 -1.45 -22.03 20.17
N THR A 201 -1.69 -23.19 19.60
CA THR A 201 -2.14 -23.34 18.21
C THR A 201 -3.59 -23.78 18.22
N MET A 202 -4.44 -23.14 17.41
CA MET A 202 -5.83 -23.54 17.20
C MET A 202 -6.06 -23.82 15.72
N LYS A 203 -6.96 -24.73 15.41
CA LYS A 203 -7.43 -24.87 14.04
C LYS A 203 -8.23 -23.63 13.67
N ARG A 204 -8.08 -23.18 12.44
CA ARG A 204 -8.81 -22.02 11.93
C ARG A 204 -10.33 -22.18 12.04
N SER A 205 -10.83 -23.43 11.86
CA SER A 205 -12.23 -23.79 12.03
C SER A 205 -12.77 -23.58 13.45
N ASP A 206 -11.89 -23.64 14.45
CA ASP A 206 -12.29 -23.57 15.87
C ASP A 206 -12.36 -22.12 16.39
N MET A 207 -12.04 -21.15 15.53
CA MET A 207 -12.07 -19.74 15.89
C MET A 207 -13.45 -19.12 15.60
N THR A 208 -14.20 -18.85 16.63
CA THR A 208 -15.57 -18.29 16.55
C THR A 208 -15.62 -16.77 16.34
N GLY A 209 -14.48 -16.07 16.29
CA GLY A 209 -14.39 -14.62 16.13
C GLY A 209 -14.23 -14.16 14.69
N ALA A 210 -14.46 -12.85 14.42
CA ALA A 210 -14.22 -12.25 13.09
C ALA A 210 -12.73 -12.20 12.77
N LEU A 211 -12.23 -13.30 12.20
CA LEU A 211 -10.89 -13.46 11.67
C LEU A 211 -10.86 -13.03 10.21
N SER A 212 -9.90 -12.21 9.82
CA SER A 212 -9.62 -11.94 8.41
C SER A 212 -8.22 -12.40 8.08
N SER A 213 -8.13 -13.34 7.17
CA SER A 213 -6.87 -13.80 6.59
C SER A 213 -6.48 -12.92 5.41
N VAL A 214 -5.19 -12.72 5.25
CA VAL A 214 -4.60 -11.93 4.18
C VAL A 214 -3.98 -12.86 3.15
N ASP A 215 -4.25 -12.61 1.87
CA ASP A 215 -3.53 -13.29 0.79
C ASP A 215 -2.08 -12.81 0.73
N THR A 216 -1.19 -13.61 1.29
CA THR A 216 0.24 -13.31 1.35
C THR A 216 0.92 -13.36 -0.02
N LYS A 217 0.37 -14.09 -0.99
CA LYS A 217 0.87 -14.11 -2.37
C LYS A 217 0.62 -12.75 -3.04
N GLU A 218 -0.55 -12.15 -2.78
CA GLU A 218 -0.87 -10.81 -3.27
C GLU A 218 -0.09 -9.72 -2.53
N MET A 219 0.22 -9.92 -1.24
CA MET A 219 1.13 -9.03 -0.50
C MET A 219 2.53 -9.04 -1.09
N ALA A 220 3.09 -10.21 -1.36
CA ALA A 220 4.45 -10.37 -1.87
C ALA A 220 4.65 -9.78 -3.28
N LYS A 221 3.58 -9.53 -4.05
CA LYS A 221 3.63 -8.86 -5.34
C LYS A 221 3.81 -7.34 -5.23
N ARG A 222 3.51 -6.75 -4.08
CA ARG A 222 3.74 -5.31 -3.86
C ARG A 222 5.22 -5.03 -3.61
N THR A 223 5.75 -4.05 -4.33
CA THR A 223 7.12 -3.55 -4.15
C THR A 223 7.17 -2.60 -2.95
N THR A 224 7.17 -3.15 -1.75
CA THR A 224 7.32 -2.41 -0.49
C THR A 224 8.14 -3.22 0.49
N THR A 225 8.93 -2.53 1.30
CA THR A 225 9.68 -3.11 2.41
C THR A 225 8.84 -3.24 3.69
N ASN A 226 7.66 -2.60 3.73
CA ASN A 226 6.81 -2.54 4.91
C ASN A 226 5.58 -3.45 4.78
N PRO A 227 5.42 -4.50 5.62
CA PRO A 227 4.27 -5.40 5.59
C PRO A 227 2.93 -4.68 5.83
N ALA A 228 2.91 -3.64 6.65
CA ALA A 228 1.71 -2.86 6.91
C ALA A 228 1.23 -2.13 5.64
N GLU A 229 2.16 -1.58 4.87
CA GLU A 229 1.83 -0.95 3.58
C GLU A 229 1.34 -1.98 2.55
N ALA A 230 1.90 -3.19 2.56
CA ALA A 230 1.46 -4.27 1.69
C ALA A 230 0.00 -4.70 1.92
N LEU A 231 -0.54 -4.48 3.12
CA LEU A 231 -1.93 -4.75 3.51
C LEU A 231 -2.93 -3.73 3.00
N GLN A 232 -2.50 -2.54 2.57
CA GLN A 232 -3.42 -1.44 2.24
C GLN A 232 -4.46 -1.84 1.18
N GLY A 233 -5.75 -1.67 1.53
CA GLY A 233 -6.87 -2.02 0.65
C GLY A 233 -7.18 -3.51 0.52
N LYS A 234 -6.48 -4.39 1.27
CA LYS A 234 -6.66 -5.85 1.17
C LYS A 234 -7.62 -6.41 2.22
N VAL A 235 -7.90 -5.69 3.30
CA VAL A 235 -8.69 -6.20 4.43
C VAL A 235 -9.80 -5.23 4.79
N ALA A 236 -11.04 -5.68 4.72
CA ALA A 236 -12.20 -4.87 5.11
C ALA A 236 -12.16 -4.47 6.59
N GLY A 237 -12.45 -3.20 6.89
CA GLY A 237 -12.44 -2.66 8.26
C GLY A 237 -11.04 -2.43 8.85
N VAL A 238 -9.99 -2.49 8.02
CA VAL A 238 -8.63 -2.11 8.38
C VAL A 238 -8.22 -0.90 7.56
N ASN A 239 -7.93 0.20 8.26
CA ASN A 239 -7.44 1.43 7.64
C ASN A 239 -5.93 1.53 7.85
N ILE A 240 -5.20 1.75 6.77
CA ILE A 240 -3.75 1.83 6.76
C ILE A 240 -3.35 3.18 6.19
N LEU A 241 -2.66 3.96 7.02
CA LEU A 241 -2.21 5.31 6.71
C LEU A 241 -0.69 5.37 6.77
N LYS A 242 -0.08 5.80 5.67
CA LYS A 242 1.35 6.12 5.63
C LYS A 242 1.54 7.58 6.06
N SER A 243 2.46 7.82 6.97
CA SER A 243 2.77 9.15 7.51
C SER A 243 3.65 9.94 6.54
N GLY A 244 3.08 10.41 5.43
CA GLY A 244 3.80 11.20 4.43
C GLY A 244 4.49 10.38 3.35
N GLY A 245 5.29 11.07 2.52
CA GLY A 245 6.02 10.50 1.37
C GLY A 245 7.50 10.22 1.62
N ASN A 246 7.99 10.42 2.85
CA ASN A 246 9.40 10.20 3.19
C ASN A 246 9.76 8.71 3.11
N ALA A 247 11.01 8.42 2.73
CA ALA A 247 11.59 7.10 2.85
C ALA A 247 11.58 6.66 4.32
N GLY A 248 11.21 5.41 4.57
CA GLY A 248 11.05 4.90 5.94
C GLY A 248 9.89 5.49 6.72
N ALA A 249 8.97 6.24 6.09
CA ALA A 249 7.81 6.81 6.77
C ALA A 249 6.99 5.73 7.47
N GLY A 250 6.63 5.98 8.73
CA GLY A 250 5.82 5.09 9.54
C GLY A 250 4.46 4.80 8.91
N VAL A 251 3.98 3.60 9.12
CA VAL A 251 2.65 3.16 8.68
C VAL A 251 1.81 2.87 9.90
N SER A 252 0.66 3.52 10.01
CA SER A 252 -0.31 3.32 11.09
C SER A 252 -1.42 2.38 10.63
N ILE A 253 -1.72 1.37 11.43
CA ILE A 253 -2.82 0.43 11.20
C ILE A 253 -3.94 0.71 12.21
N LYS A 254 -5.16 0.93 11.72
CA LYS A 254 -6.33 1.11 12.57
C LYS A 254 -7.38 0.08 12.22
N ILE A 255 -7.79 -0.72 13.21
CA ILE A 255 -8.78 -1.78 13.05
C ILE A 255 -10.12 -1.26 13.59
N ARG A 256 -11.13 -1.15 12.70
CA ARG A 256 -12.48 -0.63 13.00
C ARG A 256 -12.48 0.80 13.56
N GLY A 257 -11.53 1.63 13.11
CA GLY A 257 -11.47 3.06 13.42
C GLY A 257 -10.70 3.42 14.69
N ILE A 258 -10.93 4.63 15.18
CA ILE A 258 -10.31 5.19 16.38
C ILE A 258 -11.21 4.88 17.58
N LYS A 259 -10.66 4.26 18.60
CA LYS A 259 -11.41 3.81 19.81
C LYS A 259 -11.01 4.60 21.06
N THR A 260 -9.86 5.22 21.08
CA THR A 260 -9.31 5.91 22.25
C THR A 260 -8.54 7.18 21.83
N PHE A 261 -8.41 8.12 22.75
CA PHE A 261 -7.55 9.31 22.59
C PHE A 261 -6.04 8.98 22.69
N GLY A 262 -5.69 7.78 23.17
CA GLY A 262 -4.31 7.30 23.23
C GLY A 262 -3.88 6.60 21.94
N SER A 263 -2.98 5.61 22.06
CA SER A 263 -2.57 4.79 20.93
C SER A 263 -3.72 3.93 20.42
N ASN A 264 -3.96 3.96 19.11
CA ASN A 264 -4.94 3.12 18.42
C ASN A 264 -4.28 2.03 17.55
N GLU A 265 -2.98 1.81 17.74
CA GLU A 265 -2.25 0.74 17.06
C GLU A 265 -2.70 -0.63 17.60
N PRO A 266 -2.86 -1.63 16.73
CA PRO A 266 -3.13 -3.00 17.15
C PRO A 266 -1.91 -3.63 17.82
N LEU A 267 -2.14 -4.70 18.56
CA LEU A 267 -1.05 -5.55 19.04
C LEU A 267 -0.52 -6.40 17.87
N TYR A 268 0.77 -6.38 17.65
CA TYR A 268 1.44 -7.24 16.67
C TYR A 268 2.01 -8.46 17.37
N ILE A 269 1.66 -9.65 16.88
CA ILE A 269 2.22 -10.92 17.35
C ILE A 269 2.97 -11.56 16.17
N VAL A 270 4.26 -11.69 16.32
CA VAL A 270 5.13 -12.31 15.31
C VAL A 270 5.62 -13.65 15.84
N ASP A 271 5.27 -14.73 15.12
CA ASP A 271 5.62 -16.11 15.50
C ASP A 271 5.26 -16.46 16.96
N GLY A 272 4.09 -15.95 17.42
CA GLY A 272 3.54 -16.21 18.75
C GLY A 272 4.01 -15.27 19.86
N PHE A 273 4.87 -14.28 19.57
CA PHE A 273 5.36 -13.30 20.55
C PHE A 273 5.02 -11.86 20.14
N PRO A 274 4.76 -10.96 21.11
CA PRO A 274 4.64 -9.54 20.83
C PRO A 274 5.90 -9.00 20.15
N GLY A 275 5.73 -8.45 18.95
CA GLY A 275 6.81 -7.99 18.08
C GLY A 275 6.48 -6.66 17.41
N ASP A 276 7.32 -6.31 16.44
CA ASP A 276 7.12 -5.15 15.58
C ASP A 276 6.89 -5.63 14.14
N ILE A 277 5.79 -5.22 13.52
CA ILE A 277 5.49 -5.53 12.12
C ILE A 277 6.60 -5.07 11.18
N ASN A 278 7.26 -3.97 11.52
CA ASN A 278 8.36 -3.42 10.72
C ASN A 278 9.67 -4.23 10.82
N SER A 279 9.74 -5.23 11.72
CA SER A 279 10.88 -6.14 11.80
C SER A 279 10.76 -7.36 10.88
N VAL A 280 9.67 -7.46 10.12
CA VAL A 280 9.39 -8.57 9.21
C VAL A 280 9.41 -8.11 7.76
N ASN A 281 10.09 -8.83 6.88
CA ASN A 281 9.96 -8.57 5.45
C ASN A 281 8.64 -9.18 4.93
N PRO A 282 7.85 -8.48 4.08
CA PRO A 282 6.61 -9.01 3.50
C PRO A 282 6.80 -10.36 2.82
N GLN A 283 7.96 -10.60 2.23
CA GLN A 283 8.27 -11.86 1.52
C GLN A 283 8.59 -13.03 2.45
N ASP A 284 8.90 -12.76 3.73
CA ASP A 284 9.08 -13.80 4.76
C ASP A 284 7.77 -14.25 5.40
N ILE A 285 6.68 -13.58 5.13
CA ILE A 285 5.38 -13.89 5.73
C ILE A 285 4.79 -15.13 5.06
N GLU A 286 4.43 -16.14 5.85
CA GLU A 286 3.66 -17.31 5.41
C GLU A 286 2.17 -17.06 5.54
N SER A 287 1.71 -16.53 6.69
CA SER A 287 0.32 -16.13 6.90
C SER A 287 0.23 -14.85 7.74
N MET A 288 -0.84 -14.10 7.54
CA MET A 288 -1.18 -12.95 8.35
C MET A 288 -2.69 -12.95 8.61
N GLU A 289 -3.05 -12.92 9.89
CA GLU A 289 -4.43 -12.88 10.31
C GLU A 289 -4.69 -11.65 11.18
N ILE A 290 -5.89 -11.08 11.05
CA ILE A 290 -6.30 -9.91 11.80
C ILE A 290 -7.52 -10.24 12.65
N LEU A 291 -7.31 -10.22 13.97
CA LEU A 291 -8.37 -10.37 14.97
C LEU A 291 -9.01 -9.00 15.21
N LYS A 292 -10.22 -8.83 14.69
CA LYS A 292 -10.92 -7.54 14.75
C LYS A 292 -11.83 -7.40 15.97
N ASP A 293 -12.25 -8.54 16.55
CA ASP A 293 -13.18 -8.60 17.65
C ASP A 293 -12.50 -8.80 19.00
N GLY A 294 -13.05 -8.17 20.04
CA GLY A 294 -12.56 -8.29 21.40
C GLY A 294 -12.59 -9.74 21.93
N ALA A 295 -13.57 -10.55 21.53
CA ALA A 295 -13.64 -11.95 21.92
C ALA A 295 -12.45 -12.77 21.40
N ALA A 296 -12.11 -12.61 20.12
CA ALA A 296 -10.96 -13.28 19.51
C ALA A 296 -9.62 -12.75 20.06
N ALA A 297 -9.58 -11.49 20.46
CA ALA A 297 -8.37 -10.83 21.00
C ALA A 297 -8.23 -11.01 22.53
N ALA A 298 -9.25 -11.50 23.22
CA ALA A 298 -9.32 -11.58 24.70
C ALA A 298 -8.17 -12.36 25.34
N ILE A 299 -7.63 -13.37 24.65
CA ILE A 299 -6.50 -14.16 25.13
C ILE A 299 -5.21 -13.35 25.30
N TYR A 300 -5.11 -12.18 24.63
CA TYR A 300 -3.98 -11.27 24.72
C TYR A 300 -4.18 -10.16 25.76
N GLY A 301 -5.33 -10.15 26.46
CA GLY A 301 -5.65 -9.19 27.50
C GLY A 301 -5.94 -7.78 26.99
N SER A 302 -5.83 -6.79 27.88
CA SER A 302 -6.21 -5.39 27.61
C SER A 302 -5.37 -4.70 26.52
N VAL A 303 -4.14 -5.14 26.30
CA VAL A 303 -3.26 -4.59 25.23
C VAL A 303 -3.78 -4.89 23.83
N ALA A 304 -4.69 -5.86 23.69
CA ALA A 304 -5.33 -6.23 22.43
C ALA A 304 -6.65 -5.48 22.16
N ALA A 305 -7.00 -4.48 22.96
CA ALA A 305 -8.27 -3.73 22.82
C ALA A 305 -8.46 -3.10 21.43
N ASN A 306 -7.38 -2.74 20.76
CA ASN A 306 -7.39 -2.18 19.40
C ASN A 306 -7.36 -3.24 18.29
N GLY A 307 -7.42 -4.53 18.64
CA GLY A 307 -7.28 -5.67 17.75
C GLY A 307 -5.86 -6.24 17.76
N VAL A 308 -5.69 -7.36 17.09
CA VAL A 308 -4.41 -8.08 17.02
C VAL A 308 -4.11 -8.42 15.57
N VAL A 309 -2.86 -8.23 15.16
CA VAL A 309 -2.32 -8.70 13.89
C VAL A 309 -1.37 -9.85 14.19
N LEU A 310 -1.76 -11.05 13.77
CA LEU A 310 -0.96 -12.27 13.90
C LEU A 310 -0.14 -12.44 12.63
N ILE A 311 1.15 -12.59 12.77
CA ILE A 311 2.09 -12.78 11.67
C ILE A 311 2.83 -14.08 11.90
N THR A 312 2.68 -15.02 10.99
CA THR A 312 3.47 -16.24 10.95
C THR A 312 4.47 -16.14 9.82
N THR A 313 5.74 -16.27 10.13
CA THR A 313 6.78 -16.23 9.10
C THR A 313 7.09 -17.63 8.57
N LYS A 314 7.65 -17.68 7.37
CA LYS A 314 7.97 -18.94 6.67
C LYS A 314 8.90 -19.82 7.50
N ASN A 315 8.51 -21.09 7.64
CA ASN A 315 9.28 -22.12 8.32
C ASN A 315 10.09 -22.95 7.33
N GLY A 316 11.09 -23.67 7.85
CA GLY A 316 11.67 -24.81 7.14
C GLY A 316 10.61 -25.88 6.91
N LYS A 317 10.75 -26.64 5.84
CA LYS A 317 9.89 -27.80 5.53
C LYS A 317 10.78 -29.01 5.29
N LYS A 318 10.23 -30.20 5.54
CA LYS A 318 10.87 -31.47 5.16
C LYS A 318 11.17 -31.50 3.67
N GLY A 319 12.36 -31.93 3.31
CA GLY A 319 12.82 -32.11 1.93
C GLY A 319 14.11 -31.36 1.65
N ASP A 320 14.38 -31.15 0.37
CA ASP A 320 15.58 -30.47 -0.09
C ASP A 320 15.66 -29.03 0.39
N VAL A 321 16.87 -28.55 0.56
CA VAL A 321 17.13 -27.16 0.91
C VAL A 321 16.61 -26.25 -0.19
N LYS A 322 15.74 -25.30 0.18
CA LYS A 322 15.24 -24.25 -0.71
C LYS A 322 15.98 -22.97 -0.45
N VAL A 323 16.48 -22.38 -1.52
CA VAL A 323 17.08 -21.05 -1.50
C VAL A 323 16.22 -20.13 -2.34
N ASP A 324 15.64 -19.12 -1.71
CA ASP A 324 14.88 -18.09 -2.40
C ASP A 324 15.70 -16.80 -2.41
N PHE A 325 15.84 -16.20 -3.59
CA PHE A 325 16.42 -14.88 -3.76
C PHE A 325 15.39 -13.97 -4.40
N SER A 326 15.22 -12.78 -3.85
CA SER A 326 14.35 -11.78 -4.44
C SER A 326 14.98 -10.39 -4.38
N THR A 327 14.73 -9.61 -5.39
CA THR A 327 15.17 -8.22 -5.47
C THR A 327 14.13 -7.39 -6.18
N TYR A 328 14.04 -6.14 -5.79
CA TYR A 328 13.31 -5.15 -6.58
C TYR A 328 14.02 -3.80 -6.57
N VAL A 329 13.74 -3.01 -7.59
CA VAL A 329 14.14 -1.60 -7.70
C VAL A 329 12.87 -0.81 -8.02
N SER A 330 12.64 0.27 -7.30
CA SER A 330 11.47 1.13 -7.46
C SER A 330 11.90 2.59 -7.59
N PHE A 331 11.25 3.30 -8.50
CA PHE A 331 11.42 4.74 -8.68
C PHE A 331 10.15 5.45 -8.27
N THR A 332 10.31 6.54 -7.54
CA THR A 332 9.19 7.37 -7.06
C THR A 332 9.47 8.81 -7.44
N GLU A 333 8.44 9.52 -7.89
CA GLU A 333 8.53 10.95 -8.22
C GLU A 333 7.29 11.68 -7.66
N VAL A 334 7.41 13.01 -7.57
CA VAL A 334 6.29 13.86 -7.15
C VAL A 334 5.21 13.81 -8.22
N ALA A 335 3.98 13.53 -7.82
CA ALA A 335 2.86 13.38 -8.76
C ALA A 335 2.36 14.72 -9.30
N LYS A 336 2.47 15.79 -8.50
CA LYS A 336 2.03 17.13 -8.86
C LYS A 336 2.71 18.16 -7.97
N ASP A 337 3.25 19.19 -8.59
CA ASP A 337 3.78 20.38 -7.91
C ASP A 337 2.67 21.41 -7.64
N LEU A 338 2.94 22.33 -6.73
CA LEU A 338 2.11 23.49 -6.50
C LEU A 338 2.46 24.56 -7.54
N ASP A 339 1.46 25.28 -8.06
CA ASP A 339 1.66 26.43 -8.93
C ASP A 339 2.15 27.61 -8.06
N MET A 340 3.46 27.80 -7.99
CA MET A 340 4.09 28.90 -7.26
C MET A 340 4.36 30.07 -8.19
N LEU A 341 4.48 31.28 -7.61
CA LEU A 341 4.86 32.47 -8.36
C LEU A 341 6.34 32.40 -8.74
N ASP A 342 6.63 32.69 -9.99
CA ASP A 342 8.00 32.98 -10.44
C ASP A 342 8.47 34.37 -9.97
N ALA A 343 9.70 34.73 -10.27
CA ALA A 343 10.29 36.01 -9.85
C ALA A 343 9.50 37.23 -10.33
N GLU A 344 8.97 37.19 -11.56
CA GLU A 344 8.18 38.30 -12.12
C GLU A 344 6.81 38.39 -11.46
N GLY A 345 6.11 37.29 -11.32
CA GLY A 345 4.83 37.21 -10.62
C GLY A 345 4.95 37.64 -9.16
N TYR A 346 6.02 37.22 -8.48
CA TYR A 346 6.30 37.60 -7.10
C TYR A 346 6.48 39.13 -6.96
N LYS A 347 7.34 39.75 -7.78
CA LYS A 347 7.54 41.21 -7.82
C LYS A 347 6.24 41.96 -8.10
N LYS A 348 5.44 41.46 -9.07
CA LYS A 348 4.15 42.05 -9.45
C LYS A 348 3.15 42.05 -8.28
N VAL A 349 2.99 40.93 -7.61
CA VAL A 349 2.08 40.83 -6.45
C VAL A 349 2.55 41.74 -5.31
N HIS A 350 3.84 41.71 -4.98
CA HIS A 350 4.39 42.57 -3.93
C HIS A 350 4.25 44.06 -4.29
N LYS A 351 4.51 44.43 -5.54
CA LYS A 351 4.29 45.82 -5.98
C LYS A 351 2.82 46.24 -5.81
N MET A 352 1.87 45.38 -6.20
CA MET A 352 0.44 45.66 -5.99
C MET A 352 0.10 45.87 -4.50
N MET A 353 0.67 45.05 -3.61
CA MET A 353 0.48 45.21 -2.15
C MET A 353 0.97 46.58 -1.67
N TYR A 354 2.15 47.00 -2.10
CA TYR A 354 2.75 48.30 -1.75
C TYR A 354 1.97 49.47 -2.36
N ASP A 355 1.51 49.35 -3.61
CA ASP A 355 0.70 50.39 -4.28
C ASP A 355 -0.67 50.55 -3.60
N ASN A 356 -1.33 49.47 -3.20
CA ASN A 356 -2.57 49.49 -2.43
C ASN A 356 -2.36 50.17 -1.06
N TYR A 357 -1.30 49.84 -0.34
CA TYR A 357 -0.97 50.50 0.92
C TYR A 357 -0.74 52.01 0.73
N LYS A 358 -0.01 52.42 -0.32
CA LYS A 358 0.21 53.81 -0.66
C LYS A 358 -1.11 54.54 -0.99
N ALA A 359 -2.01 53.89 -1.71
CA ALA A 359 -3.30 54.46 -2.05
C ALA A 359 -4.15 54.73 -0.80
N GLU A 360 -4.07 53.86 0.21
CA GLU A 360 -4.79 54.02 1.47
C GLU A 360 -4.13 55.02 2.44
N HIS A 361 -2.77 55.02 2.52
CA HIS A 361 -2.03 55.77 3.54
C HIS A 361 -1.25 56.99 2.98
N GLY A 362 -1.32 57.26 1.67
CA GLY A 362 -0.65 58.37 1.00
C GLY A 362 0.86 58.21 0.77
N LYS A 363 1.48 57.16 1.31
CA LYS A 363 2.92 56.89 1.18
C LYS A 363 3.20 55.36 1.22
N TYR A 364 4.31 54.96 0.68
CA TYR A 364 4.79 53.56 0.83
C TYR A 364 5.21 53.27 2.28
N PRO A 365 5.04 52.02 2.75
CA PRO A 365 5.71 51.54 3.96
C PRO A 365 7.23 51.78 3.83
N GLY A 366 7.88 52.38 4.81
CA GLY A 366 9.33 52.71 4.71
C GLY A 366 9.70 53.84 3.75
N GLY A 367 8.73 54.56 3.12
CA GLY A 367 8.94 55.72 2.26
C GLY A 367 9.15 55.43 0.78
N SER A 368 9.64 54.26 0.40
CA SER A 368 9.88 53.85 -1.00
C SER A 368 9.52 52.38 -1.22
N LEU A 369 9.44 51.96 -2.48
CA LEU A 369 9.38 50.56 -2.80
C LEU A 369 10.71 49.88 -2.40
N PRO A 370 10.65 48.67 -1.85
CA PRO A 370 11.86 47.86 -1.59
C PRO A 370 12.67 47.60 -2.84
N ALA A 371 13.99 47.52 -2.70
CA ALA A 371 14.91 47.32 -3.81
C ALA A 371 14.68 46.00 -4.56
N TYR A 372 14.25 44.96 -3.88
CA TYR A 372 13.95 43.66 -4.53
C TYR A 372 12.78 43.74 -5.54
N ILE A 373 11.88 44.72 -5.42
CA ILE A 373 10.80 44.95 -6.38
C ILE A 373 11.29 45.68 -7.62
N THR A 374 12.21 46.63 -7.45
CA THR A 374 12.67 47.53 -8.51
C THR A 374 13.90 47.04 -9.24
N ASN A 375 14.74 46.23 -8.59
CA ASN A 375 16.00 45.76 -9.16
C ASN A 375 15.81 44.49 -9.98
N GLU A 376 16.46 44.41 -11.14
CA GLU A 376 16.57 43.21 -11.93
C GLU A 376 17.78 42.39 -11.47
N THR A 377 17.53 41.27 -10.81
CA THR A 377 18.60 40.39 -10.32
C THR A 377 18.93 39.25 -11.30
N GLY A 378 18.05 38.97 -12.25
CA GLY A 378 18.16 37.81 -13.15
C GLY A 378 17.95 36.44 -12.44
N VAL A 379 17.58 36.47 -11.16
CA VAL A 379 17.35 35.26 -10.37
C VAL A 379 15.88 34.87 -10.43
N ASN A 380 15.62 33.61 -10.73
CA ASN A 380 14.29 32.99 -10.69
C ASN A 380 14.46 31.54 -10.23
N THR A 381 14.41 31.33 -8.92
CA THR A 381 14.62 30.01 -8.30
C THR A 381 13.31 29.30 -8.09
N ASP A 382 13.17 28.11 -8.66
CA ASP A 382 12.13 27.17 -8.28
C ASP A 382 12.60 26.35 -7.07
N TRP A 383 12.11 26.71 -5.89
CA TRP A 383 12.49 26.06 -4.65
C TRP A 383 11.85 24.68 -4.48
N GLN A 384 10.73 24.39 -5.17
CA GLN A 384 10.15 23.05 -5.17
C GLN A 384 11.07 22.08 -5.92
N ASP A 385 11.46 22.44 -7.15
CA ASP A 385 12.36 21.62 -7.98
C ASP A 385 13.73 21.44 -7.29
N ALA A 386 14.24 22.50 -6.64
CA ALA A 386 15.53 22.47 -5.95
C ALA A 386 15.63 21.42 -4.83
N ILE A 387 14.53 21.12 -4.13
CA ILE A 387 14.51 20.11 -3.06
C ILE A 387 14.08 18.73 -3.53
N GLN A 388 13.58 18.60 -4.76
CA GLN A 388 13.06 17.36 -5.28
C GLN A 388 14.13 16.53 -5.98
N ARG A 389 13.93 15.23 -5.94
CA ARG A 389 14.69 14.27 -6.74
C ARG A 389 13.82 13.07 -7.08
N LYS A 390 14.23 12.28 -8.05
CA LYS A 390 13.66 10.95 -8.24
C LYS A 390 14.09 10.05 -7.07
N GLY A 391 13.11 9.59 -6.30
CA GLY A 391 13.33 8.64 -5.23
C GLY A 391 13.70 7.28 -5.81
N LEU A 392 14.61 6.58 -5.14
CA LEU A 392 15.08 5.24 -5.52
C LEU A 392 14.98 4.33 -4.31
N ALA A 393 14.26 3.23 -4.44
CA ALA A 393 14.24 2.17 -3.44
C ALA A 393 14.77 0.87 -4.05
N GLN A 394 15.65 0.21 -3.32
CA GLN A 394 16.26 -1.07 -3.68
C GLN A 394 16.11 -2.04 -2.51
N SER A 395 15.77 -3.29 -2.79
CA SER A 395 15.72 -4.33 -1.77
C SER A 395 16.28 -5.64 -2.31
N TYR A 396 17.04 -6.31 -1.47
CA TYR A 396 17.70 -7.59 -1.74
C TYR A 396 17.42 -8.53 -0.59
N MET A 397 16.84 -9.67 -0.88
CA MET A 397 16.53 -10.67 0.12
C MET A 397 17.03 -12.04 -0.32
N ILE A 398 17.64 -12.76 0.62
CA ILE A 398 17.96 -14.17 0.50
C ILE A 398 17.33 -14.94 1.66
N SER A 399 16.76 -16.09 1.38
CA SER A 399 16.19 -16.99 2.39
C SER A 399 16.59 -18.43 2.08
N ILE A 400 17.06 -19.13 3.11
CA ILE A 400 17.46 -20.53 3.05
C ILE A 400 16.60 -21.31 4.04
N ARG A 401 15.89 -22.33 3.54
CA ARG A 401 14.96 -23.12 4.35
C ARG A 401 15.14 -24.61 4.04
N GLY A 402 15.09 -25.43 5.08
CA GLY A 402 15.23 -26.87 4.91
C GLY A 402 14.91 -27.63 6.18
N GLY A 403 15.07 -28.92 6.13
CA GLY A 403 14.92 -29.78 7.31
C GLY A 403 14.45 -31.19 6.98
N ASN A 404 14.18 -31.90 8.05
CA ASN A 404 13.61 -33.26 8.02
C ASN A 404 12.42 -33.34 8.99
N ASP A 405 11.90 -34.54 9.22
CA ASP A 405 10.74 -34.76 10.12
C ASP A 405 10.99 -34.31 11.57
N LYS A 406 12.25 -34.23 12.00
CA LYS A 406 12.61 -33.93 13.38
C LYS A 406 13.17 -32.54 13.57
N SER A 407 13.78 -31.97 12.55
CA SER A 407 14.44 -30.66 12.65
C SER A 407 14.21 -29.87 11.38
N GLN A 408 13.77 -28.63 11.53
CA GLN A 408 13.47 -27.70 10.44
C GLN A 408 14.13 -26.35 10.78
N TYR A 409 14.64 -25.69 9.77
CA TYR A 409 15.27 -24.38 9.93
C TYR A 409 14.92 -23.43 8.81
N SER A 410 14.93 -22.16 9.12
CA SER A 410 14.81 -21.05 8.18
C SER A 410 15.79 -19.95 8.59
N VAL A 411 16.54 -19.43 7.63
CA VAL A 411 17.41 -18.29 7.80
C VAL A 411 17.13 -17.33 6.66
N SER A 412 16.87 -16.05 6.97
CA SER A 412 16.70 -15.02 5.96
C SER A 412 17.51 -13.78 6.29
N PHE A 413 17.92 -13.06 5.25
CA PHE A 413 18.55 -11.76 5.33
C PHE A 413 17.92 -10.84 4.28
N ASN A 414 17.57 -9.64 4.69
CA ASN A 414 17.06 -8.59 3.82
C ASN A 414 17.87 -7.31 4.01
N HIS A 415 18.30 -6.71 2.92
CA HIS A 415 18.87 -5.37 2.85
C HIS A 415 17.96 -4.49 2.03
N ALA A 416 17.62 -3.30 2.53
CA ALA A 416 16.89 -2.29 1.77
C ALA A 416 17.49 -0.91 1.95
N ASP A 417 17.57 -0.16 0.85
CA ASP A 417 18.05 1.22 0.77
C ASP A 417 17.02 2.05 0.01
N GLU A 418 16.48 3.06 0.66
CA GLU A 418 15.44 3.95 0.13
C GLU A 418 15.92 5.40 0.18
N LYS A 419 16.03 6.03 -0.98
CA LYS A 419 16.21 7.48 -1.12
C LYS A 419 14.86 8.09 -1.45
N GLY A 420 14.36 8.96 -0.56
CA GLY A 420 13.08 9.65 -0.75
C GLY A 420 13.10 10.66 -1.90
N ILE A 421 11.91 11.15 -2.24
CA ILE A 421 11.69 12.15 -3.31
C ILE A 421 12.24 13.54 -2.94
N PHE A 422 12.54 13.79 -1.67
CA PHE A 422 13.14 15.03 -1.20
C PHE A 422 14.60 14.79 -0.82
N ILE A 423 15.47 15.75 -1.10
CA ILE A 423 16.88 15.69 -0.72
C ILE A 423 17.03 15.59 0.80
N GLY A 424 18.06 14.89 1.26
CA GLY A 424 18.32 14.66 2.69
C GLY A 424 17.45 13.57 3.32
N ASN A 425 16.46 13.03 2.61
CA ASN A 425 15.65 11.92 3.11
C ASN A 425 16.19 10.58 2.61
N GLU A 426 16.72 9.78 3.53
CA GLU A 426 17.29 8.46 3.24
C GLU A 426 16.93 7.48 4.36
N HIS A 427 16.63 6.25 4.01
CA HIS A 427 16.29 5.20 4.95
C HIS A 427 16.89 3.88 4.48
N ARG A 428 17.72 3.30 5.33
CA ARG A 428 18.33 2.00 5.10
C ARG A 428 17.99 1.07 6.24
N HIS A 429 17.67 -0.18 5.93
CA HIS A 429 17.53 -1.20 6.96
C HIS A 429 18.10 -2.55 6.52
N ASP A 430 18.59 -3.29 7.50
CA ASP A 430 19.06 -4.66 7.40
C ASP A 430 18.26 -5.51 8.39
N ILE A 431 17.65 -6.60 7.92
CA ILE A 431 16.89 -7.53 8.75
C ILE A 431 17.50 -8.93 8.59
N ALA A 432 17.89 -9.53 9.69
CA ALA A 432 18.30 -10.93 9.75
C ALA A 432 17.34 -11.73 10.64
N ARG A 433 16.91 -12.89 10.18
CA ARG A 433 15.98 -13.76 10.88
C ARG A 433 16.46 -15.19 10.87
N MET A 434 16.31 -15.86 12.00
CA MET A 434 16.61 -17.29 12.14
C MET A 434 15.46 -17.97 12.88
N LYS A 435 15.06 -19.14 12.40
CA LYS A 435 14.07 -20.01 13.04
C LYS A 435 14.59 -21.43 13.06
N LEU A 436 14.41 -22.08 14.17
CA LEU A 436 14.73 -23.50 14.39
C LEU A 436 13.55 -24.17 15.08
N HIS A 437 13.11 -25.28 14.52
CA HIS A 437 12.23 -26.23 15.17
C HIS A 437 12.94 -27.57 15.26
N THR A 438 12.93 -28.21 16.43
CA THR A 438 13.45 -29.58 16.56
C THR A 438 12.62 -30.36 17.57
N SER A 439 12.36 -31.63 17.21
CA SER A 439 11.54 -32.56 17.97
C SER A 439 12.35 -33.79 18.36
N LYS A 440 12.40 -34.13 19.65
CA LYS A 440 13.07 -35.33 20.15
C LYS A 440 12.26 -35.98 21.28
N GLY A 441 11.72 -37.16 21.00
CA GLY A 441 10.89 -37.88 21.97
C GLY A 441 9.61 -37.09 22.28
N ILE A 442 9.44 -36.74 23.55
CA ILE A 442 8.28 -35.95 23.99
C ILE A 442 8.53 -34.42 23.97
N ILE A 443 9.72 -33.98 23.57
CA ILE A 443 10.14 -32.59 23.65
C ILE A 443 10.22 -31.99 22.25
N ASP A 444 9.54 -30.85 22.06
CA ASP A 444 9.72 -29.95 20.92
C ASP A 444 10.37 -28.66 21.39
N LEU A 445 11.37 -28.21 20.66
CA LEU A 445 12.05 -26.92 20.84
C LEU A 445 11.77 -26.05 19.64
N ASP A 446 11.22 -24.87 19.89
CA ASP A 446 11.10 -23.78 18.92
C ASP A 446 12.01 -22.64 19.36
N ALA A 447 12.86 -22.16 18.48
CA ALA A 447 13.73 -21.00 18.73
C ALA A 447 13.67 -20.06 17.54
N ASN A 448 13.42 -18.78 17.82
CA ASN A 448 13.37 -17.72 16.82
C ASN A 448 14.26 -16.57 17.27
N MET A 449 14.95 -15.94 16.32
CA MET A 449 15.74 -14.74 16.57
C MET A 449 15.61 -13.80 15.38
N ASP A 450 15.30 -12.55 15.67
CA ASP A 450 15.21 -11.46 14.71
C ASP A 450 16.15 -10.36 15.11
N PHE A 451 16.87 -9.83 14.16
CA PHE A 451 17.70 -8.65 14.31
C PHE A 451 17.37 -7.66 13.19
N LYS A 452 17.13 -6.40 13.54
CA LYS A 452 16.94 -5.30 12.60
C LYS A 452 17.88 -4.16 12.95
N TYR A 453 18.61 -3.68 11.98
CA TYR A 453 19.33 -2.43 12.01
C TYR A 453 18.67 -1.44 11.06
N THR A 454 18.49 -0.20 11.50
CA THR A 454 17.98 0.89 10.68
C THR A 454 18.91 2.08 10.79
N ASN A 455 19.12 2.76 9.68
CA ASN A 455 19.85 4.03 9.61
C ASN A 455 19.02 4.98 8.74
N SER A 456 18.49 6.03 9.36
CA SER A 456 17.64 7.03 8.72
C SER A 456 18.27 8.40 8.79
N ARG A 457 18.25 9.12 7.68
CA ARG A 457 18.58 10.55 7.63
C ARG A 457 17.32 11.33 7.31
N GLN A 458 17.09 12.40 8.09
CA GLN A 458 15.92 13.24 7.93
C GLN A 458 16.29 14.56 7.23
N PRO A 459 15.43 15.09 6.35
CA PRO A 459 15.61 16.40 5.75
C PRO A 459 15.68 17.46 6.85
N GLN A 460 16.61 18.41 6.72
CA GLN A 460 16.80 19.47 7.70
C GLN A 460 15.99 20.73 7.38
N TYR A 461 14.87 20.55 6.70
CA TYR A 461 13.92 21.60 6.30
C TYR A 461 12.50 21.06 6.25
N SER A 462 11.54 21.96 6.26
CA SER A 462 10.13 21.62 6.02
C SER A 462 9.67 22.12 4.64
N LEU A 463 8.66 21.48 4.07
CA LEU A 463 8.02 21.95 2.84
C LEU A 463 7.44 23.36 3.01
N LYS A 464 6.89 23.68 4.19
CA LYS A 464 6.39 25.03 4.50
C LYS A 464 7.49 26.08 4.36
N GLU A 465 8.66 25.84 4.96
CA GLU A 465 9.80 26.76 4.85
C GLU A 465 10.23 26.93 3.40
N THR A 466 10.31 25.85 2.65
CA THR A 466 10.67 25.88 1.23
C THR A 466 9.72 26.75 0.41
N TYR A 467 8.41 26.62 0.59
CA TYR A 467 7.41 27.40 -0.15
C TYR A 467 7.34 28.88 0.28
N MET A 468 7.93 29.23 1.41
CA MET A 468 8.00 30.63 1.88
C MET A 468 9.24 31.36 1.37
N ILE A 469 10.20 30.68 0.76
CA ILE A 469 11.39 31.34 0.22
C ILE A 469 11.02 32.06 -1.07
N SER A 470 11.49 33.32 -1.21
CA SER A 470 11.28 34.10 -2.42
C SER A 470 12.02 33.49 -3.63
N PRO A 471 11.40 33.46 -4.81
CA PRO A 471 12.07 33.05 -6.05
C PRO A 471 13.21 33.99 -6.47
N LEU A 472 13.34 35.15 -5.83
CA LEU A 472 14.43 36.12 -6.05
C LEU A 472 15.72 35.77 -5.32
N VAL A 473 15.71 34.75 -4.48
CA VAL A 473 16.88 34.28 -3.75
C VAL A 473 17.58 33.19 -4.55
N PRO A 474 18.87 33.32 -4.91
CA PRO A 474 19.62 32.25 -5.56
C PRO A 474 19.92 31.12 -4.57
N ILE A 475 20.01 29.88 -5.05
CA ILE A 475 20.42 28.74 -4.21
C ILE A 475 21.86 28.93 -3.75
N TYR A 476 22.76 29.24 -4.69
CA TYR A 476 24.19 29.41 -4.45
C TYR A 476 24.63 30.85 -4.73
N ASN A 477 25.60 31.33 -3.96
CA ASN A 477 26.21 32.63 -4.16
C ASN A 477 27.70 32.59 -3.71
N ASP A 478 28.61 32.53 -4.65
CA ASP A 478 30.06 32.41 -4.40
C ASP A 478 30.65 33.63 -3.65
N LYS A 479 29.92 34.74 -3.60
CA LYS A 479 30.33 35.94 -2.84
C LYS A 479 30.05 35.81 -1.35
N GLU A 480 29.20 34.88 -0.97
CA GLU A 480 28.86 34.62 0.43
C GLU A 480 29.84 33.64 1.07
N LYS A 481 30.13 33.84 2.36
CA LYS A 481 31.11 33.02 3.12
C LYS A 481 30.89 31.52 3.00
N TYR A 482 29.65 31.09 2.92
CA TYR A 482 29.27 29.67 2.87
C TYR A 482 28.82 29.20 1.49
N GLY A 483 28.89 30.07 0.47
CA GLY A 483 28.57 29.72 -0.91
C GLY A 483 27.08 29.60 -1.23
N PHE A 484 26.18 29.90 -0.29
CA PHE A 484 24.73 29.85 -0.46
C PHE A 484 24.10 31.24 -0.50
N GLY A 485 23.01 31.37 -1.24
CA GLY A 485 22.25 32.62 -1.29
C GLY A 485 21.58 32.93 0.05
N LEU A 486 21.61 34.22 0.40
CA LEU A 486 20.99 34.71 1.62
C LEU A 486 19.54 35.12 1.36
N THR A 487 18.65 34.78 2.30
CA THR A 487 17.20 34.97 2.14
C THR A 487 16.67 36.32 2.61
N ASN A 488 17.45 37.09 3.31
CA ASN A 488 17.02 38.34 3.96
C ASN A 488 17.61 39.62 3.35
N PHE A 489 17.98 39.62 2.09
CA PHE A 489 18.51 40.80 1.44
C PHE A 489 17.40 41.75 0.95
N ASP A 490 17.69 43.04 0.90
CA ASP A 490 16.84 44.09 0.32
C ASP A 490 15.37 44.11 0.81
N GLY A 491 15.13 43.68 2.07
CA GLY A 491 13.80 43.73 2.69
C GLY A 491 12.90 42.52 2.38
N LEU A 492 13.43 41.47 1.77
CA LEU A 492 12.74 40.19 1.66
C LEU A 492 12.49 39.58 3.05
N PRO A 493 11.42 38.81 3.21
CA PRO A 493 11.19 38.04 4.43
C PRO A 493 12.40 37.18 4.77
N ASN A 494 12.78 37.15 6.04
CA ASN A 494 13.87 36.30 6.51
C ASN A 494 13.41 34.86 6.60
N ASN A 495 13.83 34.03 5.64
CA ASN A 495 13.64 32.59 5.62
C ASN A 495 15.01 31.90 5.54
N ARG A 496 15.07 30.65 5.88
CA ARG A 496 16.30 29.87 5.75
C ARG A 496 16.48 29.38 4.32
N ASN A 497 17.72 29.33 3.83
CA ASN A 497 18.04 28.62 2.61
C ASN A 497 18.04 27.12 2.93
N VAL A 498 16.98 26.44 2.51
CA VAL A 498 16.74 25.01 2.84
C VAL A 498 17.80 24.08 2.26
N ILE A 499 18.43 24.45 1.15
CA ILE A 499 19.55 23.66 0.56
C ILE A 499 20.79 23.78 1.42
N ALA A 500 21.09 25.00 1.92
CA ALA A 500 22.18 25.23 2.86
C ALA A 500 21.95 24.48 4.18
N ASP A 501 20.73 24.55 4.73
CA ASP A 501 20.36 23.80 5.93
C ASP A 501 20.58 22.30 5.74
N ASN A 502 20.11 21.75 4.63
CA ASN A 502 20.29 20.32 4.34
C ASN A 502 21.74 19.91 4.04
N HIS A 503 22.56 20.86 3.57
CA HIS A 503 23.99 20.63 3.30
C HIS A 503 24.80 20.60 4.61
N TYR A 504 24.55 21.54 5.51
CA TYR A 504 25.37 21.75 6.70
C TYR A 504 24.89 20.98 7.93
N LYS A 505 23.59 20.72 8.04
CA LYS A 505 23.01 19.99 9.16
C LYS A 505 22.89 18.51 8.83
N ASP A 506 23.11 17.70 9.81
CA ASP A 506 22.93 16.26 9.69
C ASP A 506 22.14 15.75 10.89
N ASP A 507 21.11 14.95 10.61
CA ASP A 507 20.26 14.31 11.60
C ASP A 507 20.12 12.83 11.22
N VAL A 508 20.82 12.00 11.97
CA VAL A 508 20.91 10.57 11.71
C VAL A 508 20.39 9.80 12.91
N ASP A 509 19.39 8.99 12.64
CA ASP A 509 18.82 8.06 13.61
C ASP A 509 19.20 6.62 13.27
N LYS A 510 19.88 5.95 14.20
CA LYS A 510 20.27 4.54 14.14
C LYS A 510 19.47 3.75 15.15
N TYR A 511 18.73 2.78 14.67
CA TYR A 511 17.88 1.95 15.49
C TYR A 511 18.27 0.47 15.36
N TYR A 512 18.47 -0.16 16.50
CA TYR A 512 18.79 -1.59 16.64
C TYR A 512 17.64 -2.26 17.37
N HIS A 513 17.08 -3.28 16.76
CA HIS A 513 16.01 -4.08 17.34
C HIS A 513 16.42 -5.55 17.33
N THR A 514 16.28 -6.21 18.48
CA THR A 514 16.54 -7.63 18.62
C THR A 514 15.38 -8.29 19.34
N THR A 515 14.83 -9.32 18.74
CA THR A 515 13.86 -10.21 19.39
C THR A 515 14.44 -11.62 19.39
N ALA A 516 14.40 -12.27 20.52
CA ALA A 516 14.76 -13.68 20.62
C ALA A 516 13.72 -14.38 21.48
N ASN A 517 13.26 -15.53 21.05
CA ASN A 517 12.34 -16.33 21.81
C ASN A 517 12.63 -17.82 21.69
N VAL A 518 12.42 -18.53 22.78
CA VAL A 518 12.59 -19.97 22.87
C VAL A 518 11.38 -20.55 23.54
N ALA A 519 10.81 -21.59 22.97
CA ALA A 519 9.71 -22.34 23.55
C ALA A 519 10.05 -23.83 23.63
N LEU A 520 9.73 -24.45 24.75
CA LEU A 520 9.80 -25.88 24.97
C LEU A 520 8.40 -26.41 25.15
N THR A 521 8.03 -27.41 24.36
CA THR A 521 6.77 -28.12 24.47
C THR A 521 7.03 -29.56 24.88
N PHE A 522 6.39 -30.00 25.96
CA PHE A 522 6.44 -31.37 26.47
C PHE A 522 5.14 -32.08 26.09
N ASN A 523 5.18 -33.02 25.18
CA ASN A 523 4.05 -33.81 24.68
C ASN A 523 3.94 -35.10 25.50
N PHE A 524 3.27 -35.05 26.65
CA PHE A 524 3.14 -36.21 27.53
C PHE A 524 2.21 -37.27 26.96
N PHE A 525 1.10 -36.82 26.36
CA PHE A 525 0.11 -37.67 25.72
C PHE A 525 -0.43 -36.95 24.45
N PRO A 526 -1.07 -37.63 23.51
CA PRO A 526 -1.69 -36.99 22.34
C PRO A 526 -2.70 -35.88 22.70
N TRP A 527 -3.27 -35.94 23.89
CA TRP A 527 -4.27 -35.01 24.40
C TRP A 527 -3.73 -34.04 25.47
N LEU A 528 -2.49 -34.21 25.95
CA LEU A 528 -1.91 -33.36 27.00
C LEU A 528 -0.50 -32.92 26.64
N ASN A 529 -0.32 -31.62 26.49
CA ASN A 529 0.99 -31.02 26.38
C ASN A 529 1.16 -29.84 27.37
N PHE A 530 2.40 -29.59 27.72
CA PHE A 530 2.81 -28.43 28.50
C PHE A 530 3.82 -27.65 27.68
N LYS A 531 3.56 -26.35 27.46
CA LYS A 531 4.46 -25.43 26.77
C LYS A 531 4.94 -24.35 27.73
N THR A 532 6.25 -24.14 27.76
CA THR A 532 6.89 -23.00 28.45
C THR A 532 7.69 -22.22 27.44
N SER A 533 7.64 -20.89 27.52
CA SER A 533 8.37 -20.04 26.58
C SER A 533 8.99 -18.84 27.29
N TYR A 534 10.12 -18.42 26.77
CA TYR A 534 10.84 -17.25 27.18
C TYR A 534 11.12 -16.37 25.98
N GLY A 535 10.76 -15.08 26.08
CA GLY A 535 11.00 -14.07 25.06
C GLY A 535 11.83 -12.91 25.60
N TYR A 536 12.73 -12.43 24.77
CA TYR A 536 13.53 -11.23 25.00
C TYR A 536 13.32 -10.26 23.83
N ARG A 537 13.13 -8.97 24.13
CA ARG A 537 13.13 -7.88 23.18
C ARG A 537 14.06 -6.78 23.67
N GLY A 538 14.98 -6.35 22.84
CA GLY A 538 15.88 -5.24 23.08
C GLY A 538 15.78 -4.23 21.95
N GLU A 539 15.75 -2.97 22.32
CA GLU A 539 15.76 -1.82 21.40
C GLU A 539 16.84 -0.86 21.85
N HIS A 540 17.63 -0.40 20.90
CA HIS A 540 18.65 0.61 21.14
C HIS A 540 18.60 1.62 20.00
N GLU A 541 18.35 2.87 20.34
CA GLU A 541 18.23 4.01 19.44
C GLU A 541 19.38 4.97 19.72
N ILE A 542 20.04 5.40 18.67
CA ILE A 542 21.11 6.41 18.73
C ILE A 542 20.72 7.50 17.74
N GLU A 543 20.31 8.63 18.27
CA GLU A 543 20.02 9.83 17.51
C GLU A 543 21.25 10.74 17.57
N SER A 544 21.78 11.16 16.45
CA SER A 544 22.88 12.11 16.36
C SER A 544 22.50 13.26 15.44
N TYR A 545 22.52 14.46 16.03
CA TYR A 545 22.26 15.70 15.35
C TYR A 545 23.53 16.55 15.35
N HIS A 546 23.88 17.09 14.19
CA HIS A 546 24.99 18.01 14.02
C HIS A 546 24.56 19.22 13.21
N ALA A 547 24.78 20.41 13.76
CA ALA A 547 24.55 21.68 13.07
C ALA A 547 25.77 22.58 13.31
N PRO A 548 26.68 22.72 12.33
CA PRO A 548 27.80 23.64 12.44
C PRO A 548 27.33 25.09 12.32
N ASP A 549 28.17 26.01 12.79
CA ASP A 549 27.94 27.45 12.56
C ASP A 549 27.97 27.75 11.05
N TYR A 550 26.85 28.22 10.55
CA TYR A 550 26.81 28.91 9.26
C TYR A 550 25.81 30.07 9.34
N ILE A 551 26.12 31.16 8.64
CA ILE A 551 25.25 32.32 8.66
C ILE A 551 24.09 32.07 7.70
N ALA A 552 22.89 31.92 8.27
CA ALA A 552 21.64 31.89 7.50
C ALA A 552 21.05 33.28 7.30
N ASP A 553 21.57 34.32 8.03
CA ASP A 553 21.02 35.67 8.07
C ASP A 553 22.13 36.72 8.19
N GLN A 554 22.22 37.63 7.23
CA GLN A 554 23.19 38.75 7.25
C GLN A 554 22.88 39.79 8.34
N LYS A 555 21.64 39.88 8.85
CA LYS A 555 21.26 40.93 9.81
C LYS A 555 21.64 40.65 11.25
N THR A 556 22.08 39.43 11.55
CA THR A 556 22.46 38.97 12.88
C THR A 556 23.84 38.32 12.99
N PRO A 557 24.90 38.86 12.33
CA PRO A 557 26.23 38.22 12.39
C PRO A 557 26.83 38.20 13.80
N ASP A 558 26.44 39.11 14.68
CA ASP A 558 27.07 39.32 15.97
C ASP A 558 26.29 38.75 17.17
N ASN A 559 25.05 38.29 16.99
CA ASN A 559 24.17 37.88 18.08
C ASN A 559 23.93 36.38 18.22
N TYR A 560 24.41 35.58 17.30
CA TYR A 560 24.50 34.13 17.50
C TYR A 560 25.93 33.79 17.89
N PRO A 561 26.16 33.43 19.15
CA PRO A 561 27.45 32.89 19.56
C PRO A 561 27.74 31.67 18.71
N ASN A 562 29.03 31.49 18.36
CA ASN A 562 29.55 30.28 17.73
C ASN A 562 29.00 29.02 18.42
N SER A 563 27.87 28.54 17.98
CA SER A 563 27.18 27.38 18.55
C SER A 563 27.00 26.32 17.51
N SER A 564 28.14 25.69 17.14
CA SER A 564 27.99 24.37 16.56
C SER A 564 27.28 23.50 17.60
N GLU A 565 26.10 23.01 17.22
CA GLU A 565 25.33 22.15 18.10
C GLU A 565 25.53 20.70 17.67
N THR A 566 26.10 19.91 18.57
CA THR A 566 26.18 18.46 18.39
C THR A 566 25.45 17.80 19.55
N ARG A 567 24.42 17.04 19.25
CA ARG A 567 23.67 16.24 20.23
C ARG A 567 23.77 14.78 19.84
N CYS A 568 24.04 13.94 20.81
CA CYS A 568 23.97 12.50 20.64
C CYS A 568 23.17 11.92 21.80
N TYR A 569 22.06 11.28 21.50
CA TYR A 569 21.20 10.61 22.48
C TYR A 569 21.21 9.12 22.25
N GLY A 570 21.42 8.37 23.33
CA GLY A 570 21.23 6.93 23.34
C GLY A 570 20.06 6.56 24.22
N LYS A 571 19.12 5.77 23.70
CA LYS A 571 17.96 5.28 24.43
C LYS A 571 17.87 3.77 24.29
N SER A 572 17.78 3.07 25.41
CA SER A 572 17.65 1.62 25.39
C SER A 572 16.39 1.18 26.12
N ARG A 573 15.67 0.25 25.53
CA ARG A 573 14.50 -0.40 26.12
C ARG A 573 14.69 -1.90 26.07
N TYR A 574 14.36 -2.57 27.17
CA TYR A 574 14.41 -4.03 27.26
C TYR A 574 13.11 -4.53 27.86
N SER A 575 12.58 -5.59 27.28
CA SER A 575 11.45 -6.31 27.86
C SER A 575 11.73 -7.81 27.87
N ARG A 576 11.27 -8.48 28.91
CA ARG A 576 11.34 -9.93 29.06
C ARG A 576 9.93 -10.45 29.24
N MET A 577 9.64 -11.55 28.59
CA MET A 577 8.31 -12.15 28.64
C MET A 577 8.43 -13.62 28.95
N TYR A 578 7.60 -14.09 29.86
CA TYR A 578 7.48 -15.50 30.21
C TYR A 578 6.05 -15.94 29.97
N SER A 579 5.85 -17.10 29.39
CA SER A 579 4.52 -17.70 29.32
C SER A 579 4.59 -19.19 29.60
N HIS A 580 3.55 -19.68 30.25
CA HIS A 580 3.32 -21.09 30.48
C HIS A 580 1.90 -21.43 30.08
N SER A 581 1.72 -22.52 29.36
CA SER A 581 0.39 -23.00 28.98
C SER A 581 0.29 -24.52 29.12
N ILE A 582 -0.85 -24.98 29.59
CA ILE A 582 -1.21 -26.40 29.63
C ILE A 582 -2.39 -26.56 28.68
N ARG A 583 -2.25 -27.45 27.70
CA ARG A 583 -3.33 -27.80 26.80
C ARG A 583 -3.83 -29.20 27.08
N ASN A 584 -5.12 -29.32 27.30
CA ASN A 584 -5.84 -30.58 27.35
C ASN A 584 -6.79 -30.61 26.14
N SER A 585 -6.54 -31.48 25.18
CA SER A 585 -7.32 -31.62 23.96
C SER A 585 -8.40 -32.71 24.03
N ARG A 586 -8.76 -33.18 25.23
CA ARG A 586 -9.98 -34.00 25.37
C ARG A 586 -11.20 -33.14 25.06
N SER A 587 -11.80 -33.33 23.90
CA SER A 587 -13.15 -32.89 23.64
C SER A 587 -14.07 -33.59 24.64
N ILE A 588 -14.86 -32.81 25.38
CA ILE A 588 -16.02 -33.33 26.07
C ILE A 588 -17.01 -33.68 24.98
N SER A 589 -17.16 -35.00 24.73
CA SER A 589 -18.20 -35.54 23.86
C SER A 589 -19.56 -35.38 24.53
#